data_350790249619e7b0985b79c59a061952
#
_entry.id   350790249619e7b0985b79c59a061952
#
_cell.length_a   1.000
_cell.length_b   1.000
_cell.length_c   1.000
_cell.angle_alpha   90.00
_cell.angle_beta   90.00
_cell.angle_gamma   90.00
#
_symmetry.space_group_name_H-M   'P 1'
#
loop_
_entity.id
_entity.type
_entity.pdbx_description
1 polymer ?
#
loop_
_entity_poly.entity_id
_entity_poly.type
_entity_poly.pdbx_seq_one_letter_code
_entity_poly.pdbx_strand_id
1 'polypeptide(L)'
;MNFEELFSVSEKVVCVTGGGGGIGRGIARTFVSGGAKVYIASRSDLSDVAAEISEEGPGECLALSVDMSSEESIKKLVSDLQELEGKLDVLVNNAALGGFIHAFEKFPTNEWDQMMNANVRGPFLLVKEALGLLATAATSDAHASVVNIVSVDGIRVAMDNDWAYGAGKAALIQLTRQ
;
A
#
# COMPACT_ATOMS: atom_id res chain seq x y z
N MET A 1 -13.96 21.01 -17.16
CA MET A 1 -13.81 19.97 -16.11
C MET A 1 -14.97 20.15 -15.14
N ASN A 2 -15.87 19.20 -15.06
CA ASN A 2 -16.95 19.23 -14.06
C ASN A 2 -16.47 18.56 -12.76
N PHE A 3 -17.28 18.63 -11.68
CA PHE A 3 -16.91 18.10 -10.37
C PHE A 3 -16.72 16.57 -10.39
N GLU A 4 -17.51 15.84 -11.17
CA GLU A 4 -17.42 14.40 -11.30
C GLU A 4 -16.14 13.99 -12.03
N GLU A 5 -15.75 14.67 -13.09
CA GLU A 5 -14.48 14.43 -13.80
C GLU A 5 -13.26 14.67 -12.90
N LEU A 6 -13.31 15.68 -12.02
CA LEU A 6 -12.20 16.01 -11.14
C LEU A 6 -11.88 14.90 -10.13
N PHE A 7 -12.89 14.17 -9.66
CA PHE A 7 -12.73 13.11 -8.66
C PHE A 7 -12.88 11.70 -9.26
N SER A 8 -12.98 11.59 -10.58
CA SER A 8 -13.11 10.28 -11.23
C SER A 8 -11.84 9.44 -11.05
N VAL A 9 -12.05 8.20 -10.63
CA VAL A 9 -11.03 7.16 -10.58
C VAL A 9 -11.28 6.06 -11.64
N SER A 10 -12.24 6.29 -12.53
CA SER A 10 -12.55 5.35 -13.62
C SER A 10 -11.31 5.11 -14.49
N GLU A 11 -11.08 3.85 -14.85
CA GLU A 11 -9.94 3.39 -15.65
C GLU A 11 -8.53 3.64 -15.02
N LYS A 12 -8.48 4.08 -13.76
CA LYS A 12 -7.23 4.19 -13.01
C LYS A 12 -6.72 2.81 -12.61
N VAL A 13 -5.42 2.59 -12.74
CA VAL A 13 -4.73 1.41 -12.22
C VAL A 13 -4.23 1.71 -10.81
N VAL A 14 -4.68 0.93 -9.85
CA VAL A 14 -4.43 1.14 -8.42
C VAL A 14 -3.79 -0.11 -7.82
N CYS A 15 -2.73 0.05 -7.04
CA CYS A 15 -2.16 -1.04 -6.24
C CYS A 15 -2.30 -0.73 -4.75
N VAL A 16 -2.89 -1.66 -3.97
CA VAL A 16 -3.09 -1.54 -2.52
C VAL A 16 -2.41 -2.68 -1.81
N THR A 17 -1.31 -2.40 -1.11
CA THR A 17 -0.66 -3.42 -0.28
C THR A 17 -1.47 -3.68 1.01
N GLY A 18 -1.57 -4.94 1.42
CA GLY A 18 -2.41 -5.31 2.57
C GLY A 18 -3.92 -5.12 2.30
N GLY A 19 -4.35 -5.27 1.05
CA GLY A 19 -5.73 -5.03 0.62
C GLY A 19 -6.74 -6.10 1.02
N GLY A 20 -6.31 -7.19 1.69
CA GLY A 20 -7.19 -8.30 2.06
C GLY A 20 -8.12 -8.05 3.24
N GLY A 21 -7.92 -6.98 4.02
CA GLY A 21 -8.74 -6.71 5.20
C GLY A 21 -8.65 -5.27 5.70
N GLY A 22 -9.45 -4.95 6.70
CA GLY A 22 -9.44 -3.66 7.39
C GLY A 22 -9.48 -2.46 6.45
N ILE A 23 -8.57 -1.51 6.67
CA ILE A 23 -8.45 -0.26 5.91
C ILE A 23 -8.16 -0.55 4.43
N GLY A 24 -7.22 -1.45 4.14
CA GLY A 24 -6.82 -1.76 2.75
C GLY A 24 -7.97 -2.32 1.91
N ARG A 25 -8.78 -3.22 2.48
CA ARG A 25 -9.98 -3.74 1.80
C ARG A 25 -11.01 -2.63 1.56
N GLY A 26 -11.24 -1.74 2.54
CA GLY A 26 -12.13 -0.60 2.38
C GLY A 26 -11.68 0.35 1.27
N ILE A 27 -10.38 0.62 1.18
CA ILE A 27 -9.80 1.42 0.11
C ILE A 27 -10.00 0.75 -1.25
N ALA A 28 -9.69 -0.56 -1.39
CA ALA A 28 -9.85 -1.30 -2.63
C ALA A 28 -11.30 -1.27 -3.12
N ARG A 29 -12.28 -1.53 -2.23
CA ARG A 29 -13.71 -1.45 -2.53
C ARG A 29 -14.13 -0.07 -3.06
N THR A 30 -13.64 0.99 -2.44
CA THR A 30 -13.96 2.36 -2.86
C THR A 30 -13.47 2.64 -4.27
N PHE A 31 -12.24 2.23 -4.61
CA PHE A 31 -11.70 2.38 -5.95
C PHE A 31 -12.47 1.56 -7.00
N VAL A 32 -12.80 0.29 -6.69
CA VAL A 32 -13.62 -0.57 -7.58
C VAL A 32 -15.00 0.03 -7.81
N SER A 33 -15.64 0.55 -6.76
CA SER A 33 -16.93 1.24 -6.87
C SER A 33 -16.85 2.48 -7.77
N GLY A 34 -15.70 3.12 -7.87
CA GLY A 34 -15.42 4.25 -8.76
C GLY A 34 -14.99 3.85 -10.18
N GLY A 35 -14.94 2.55 -10.52
CA GLY A 35 -14.58 2.05 -11.85
C GLY A 35 -13.08 1.88 -12.08
N ALA A 36 -12.28 1.85 -11.03
CA ALA A 36 -10.85 1.59 -11.15
C ALA A 36 -10.53 0.10 -11.29
N LYS A 37 -9.37 -0.19 -11.87
CA LYS A 37 -8.74 -1.51 -11.83
C LYS A 37 -7.77 -1.57 -10.66
N VAL A 38 -8.06 -2.45 -9.69
CA VAL A 38 -7.39 -2.49 -8.40
C VAL A 38 -6.62 -3.79 -8.23
N TYR A 39 -5.36 -3.71 -7.89
CA TYR A 39 -4.51 -4.82 -7.48
C TYR A 39 -4.35 -4.80 -5.97
N ILE A 40 -4.90 -5.81 -5.27
CA ILE A 40 -4.65 -6.01 -3.84
C ILE A 40 -3.47 -6.97 -3.68
N ALA A 41 -2.48 -6.59 -2.87
CA ALA A 41 -1.26 -7.36 -2.74
C ALA A 41 -0.96 -7.72 -1.29
N SER A 42 -0.66 -9.00 -1.01
CA SER A 42 -0.24 -9.49 0.31
C SER A 42 0.57 -10.79 0.20
N ARG A 43 1.05 -11.30 1.35
CA ARG A 43 1.71 -12.61 1.42
C ARG A 43 0.75 -13.78 1.25
N SER A 44 -0.50 -13.60 1.70
CA SER A 44 -1.55 -14.60 1.57
C SER A 44 -2.21 -14.50 0.20
N ASP A 45 -2.75 -15.58 -0.30
CA ASP A 45 -3.64 -15.56 -1.45
C ASP A 45 -4.91 -14.76 -1.12
N LEU A 46 -5.23 -13.81 -1.97
CA LEU A 46 -6.39 -12.92 -1.85
C LEU A 46 -7.38 -13.10 -3.00
N SER A 47 -7.30 -14.17 -3.77
CA SER A 47 -8.12 -14.37 -4.98
C SER A 47 -9.62 -14.32 -4.68
N ASP A 48 -10.07 -14.97 -3.60
CA ASP A 48 -11.48 -14.93 -3.18
C ASP A 48 -11.91 -13.51 -2.76
N VAL A 49 -11.06 -12.81 -2.01
CA VAL A 49 -11.32 -11.42 -1.58
C VAL A 49 -11.39 -10.47 -2.78
N ALA A 50 -10.51 -10.66 -3.76
CA ALA A 50 -10.51 -9.86 -4.99
C ALA A 50 -11.80 -10.10 -5.80
N ALA A 51 -12.25 -11.35 -5.92
CA ALA A 51 -13.50 -11.69 -6.59
C ALA A 51 -14.70 -11.02 -5.88
N GLU A 52 -14.80 -11.13 -4.55
CA GLU A 52 -15.85 -10.47 -3.78
C GLU A 52 -15.87 -8.94 -3.98
N ILE A 53 -14.69 -8.30 -3.97
CA ILE A 53 -14.60 -6.84 -4.18
C ILE A 53 -15.03 -6.47 -5.61
N SER A 54 -14.71 -7.27 -6.62
CA SER A 54 -15.09 -7.02 -8.01
C SER A 54 -16.62 -7.01 -8.22
N GLU A 55 -17.37 -7.73 -7.39
CA GLU A 55 -18.85 -7.76 -7.47
C GLU A 55 -19.50 -6.45 -6.96
N GLU A 56 -18.73 -5.58 -6.29
CA GLU A 56 -19.26 -4.39 -5.61
C GLU A 56 -19.31 -3.12 -6.48
N GLY A 57 -18.81 -3.16 -7.72
CA GLY A 57 -18.76 -1.97 -8.55
C GLY A 57 -18.42 -2.24 -10.02
N PRO A 58 -18.36 -1.19 -10.83
CA PRO A 58 -18.04 -1.30 -12.26
C PRO A 58 -16.56 -1.56 -12.54
N GLY A 59 -15.68 -1.41 -11.53
CA GLY A 59 -14.25 -1.69 -11.65
C GLY A 59 -13.92 -3.17 -11.49
N GLU A 60 -12.64 -3.47 -11.47
CA GLU A 60 -12.11 -4.83 -11.32
C GLU A 60 -11.11 -4.89 -10.16
N CYS A 61 -11.13 -5.98 -9.39
CA CYS A 61 -10.13 -6.25 -8.37
C CYS A 61 -9.39 -7.55 -8.67
N LEU A 62 -8.08 -7.54 -8.57
CA LEU A 62 -7.19 -8.67 -8.82
C LEU A 62 -6.23 -8.85 -7.66
N ALA A 63 -5.79 -10.09 -7.40
CA ALA A 63 -4.85 -10.39 -6.34
C ALA A 63 -3.43 -10.60 -6.89
N LEU A 64 -2.44 -10.01 -6.20
CA LEU A 64 -1.02 -10.24 -6.42
C LEU A 64 -0.33 -10.62 -5.11
N SER A 65 0.82 -11.28 -5.21
CA SER A 65 1.60 -11.66 -4.03
C SER A 65 2.69 -10.63 -3.75
N VAL A 66 2.86 -10.26 -2.47
CA VAL A 66 4.01 -9.47 -2.02
C VAL A 66 4.35 -9.72 -0.56
N ASP A 67 5.64 -9.88 -0.27
CA ASP A 67 6.21 -9.73 1.06
C ASP A 67 6.96 -8.40 1.13
N MET A 68 6.43 -7.46 1.92
CA MET A 68 7.00 -6.13 2.07
C MET A 68 8.37 -6.12 2.76
N SER A 69 8.79 -7.21 3.37
CA SER A 69 10.12 -7.38 3.95
C SER A 69 11.18 -7.89 2.94
N SER A 70 10.75 -8.35 1.77
CA SER A 70 11.60 -8.93 0.73
C SER A 70 11.71 -8.02 -0.49
N GLU A 71 12.93 -7.55 -0.76
CA GLU A 71 13.21 -6.73 -1.95
C GLU A 71 12.93 -7.47 -3.26
N GLU A 72 13.23 -8.77 -3.31
CA GLU A 72 12.94 -9.61 -4.47
C GLU A 72 11.43 -9.72 -4.72
N SER A 73 10.64 -9.92 -3.67
CA SER A 73 9.19 -9.99 -3.76
C SER A 73 8.58 -8.65 -4.22
N ILE A 74 9.12 -7.52 -3.75
CA ILE A 74 8.71 -6.20 -4.20
C ILE A 74 9.02 -5.98 -5.69
N LYS A 75 10.23 -6.35 -6.14
CA LYS A 75 10.60 -6.27 -7.56
C LYS A 75 9.70 -7.13 -8.44
N LYS A 76 9.35 -8.33 -7.96
CA LYS A 76 8.41 -9.20 -8.66
C LYS A 76 7.02 -8.55 -8.79
N LEU A 77 6.47 -8.01 -7.71
CA LEU A 77 5.19 -7.29 -7.76
C LEU A 77 5.19 -6.18 -8.82
N VAL A 78 6.26 -5.38 -8.86
CA VAL A 78 6.38 -4.29 -9.84
C VAL A 78 6.52 -4.82 -11.27
N SER A 79 7.27 -5.92 -11.46
CA SER A 79 7.37 -6.60 -12.77
C SER A 79 6.01 -7.13 -13.23
N ASP A 80 5.25 -7.75 -12.34
CA ASP A 80 3.90 -8.25 -12.64
C ASP A 80 2.97 -7.08 -13.07
N LEU A 81 3.00 -5.95 -12.33
CA LEU A 81 2.24 -4.75 -12.69
C LEU A 81 2.71 -4.15 -14.03
N GLN A 82 4.00 -4.17 -14.32
CA GLN A 82 4.54 -3.71 -15.60
C GLN A 82 4.06 -4.57 -16.77
N GLU A 83 4.04 -5.89 -16.60
CA GLU A 83 3.60 -6.83 -17.63
C GLU A 83 2.07 -6.75 -17.88
N LEU A 84 1.30 -6.56 -16.80
CA LEU A 84 -0.17 -6.53 -16.87
C LEU A 84 -0.71 -5.19 -17.36
N GLU A 85 -0.12 -4.06 -16.96
CA GLU A 85 -0.72 -2.74 -17.15
C GLU A 85 0.22 -1.72 -17.80
N GLY A 86 1.52 -1.83 -17.61
CA GLY A 86 2.51 -0.88 -18.13
C GLY A 86 2.47 0.51 -17.47
N LYS A 87 1.53 0.77 -16.56
CA LYS A 87 1.36 2.01 -15.80
C LYS A 87 0.82 1.75 -14.40
N LEU A 88 0.97 2.73 -13.50
CA LEU A 88 0.34 2.72 -12.17
C LEU A 88 -0.11 4.15 -11.83
N ASP A 89 -1.41 4.37 -11.72
CA ASP A 89 -1.96 5.69 -11.39
C ASP A 89 -1.91 5.97 -9.87
N VAL A 90 -2.17 4.95 -9.04
CA VAL A 90 -2.18 5.10 -7.58
C VAL A 90 -1.49 3.92 -6.90
N LEU A 91 -0.54 4.23 -6.03
CA LEU A 91 0.08 3.26 -5.13
C LEU A 91 -0.33 3.56 -3.68
N VAL A 92 -0.96 2.58 -3.02
CA VAL A 92 -1.33 2.68 -1.61
C VAL A 92 -0.48 1.74 -0.76
N ASN A 93 0.48 2.29 -0.04
CA ASN A 93 1.27 1.59 0.96
C ASN A 93 0.45 1.48 2.26
N ASN A 94 -0.34 0.39 2.36
CA ASN A 94 -1.19 0.13 3.51
C ASN A 94 -0.71 -1.07 4.34
N ALA A 95 -0.03 -2.05 3.74
CA ALA A 95 0.50 -3.19 4.49
C ALA A 95 1.40 -2.73 5.64
N ALA A 96 1.17 -3.30 6.81
CA ALA A 96 1.98 -3.04 8.00
C ALA A 96 2.01 -4.25 8.93
N LEU A 97 3.11 -4.41 9.64
CA LEU A 97 3.22 -5.25 10.83
C LEU A 97 2.98 -4.39 12.07
N GLY A 98 2.36 -4.96 13.10
CA GLY A 98 2.12 -4.34 14.40
C GLY A 98 1.73 -5.39 15.43
N GLY A 99 1.55 -4.96 16.69
CA GLY A 99 1.12 -5.84 17.78
C GLY A 99 2.25 -6.56 18.52
N PHE A 100 3.50 -6.15 18.32
CA PHE A 100 4.65 -6.62 19.10
C PHE A 100 4.74 -5.81 20.40
N ILE A 101 4.00 -6.25 21.42
CA ILE A 101 3.85 -5.52 22.69
C ILE A 101 4.77 -6.13 23.74
N HIS A 102 5.83 -5.42 24.08
CA HIS A 102 6.82 -5.84 25.08
C HIS A 102 7.22 -4.67 25.98
N ALA A 103 7.63 -4.96 27.21
CA ALA A 103 8.37 -3.98 28.02
C ALA A 103 9.65 -3.57 27.28
N PHE A 104 10.05 -2.31 27.39
CA PHE A 104 11.18 -1.75 26.63
C PHE A 104 12.47 -2.58 26.76
N GLU A 105 12.81 -2.96 27.97
CA GLU A 105 14.02 -3.73 28.27
C GLU A 105 13.98 -5.19 27.75
N LYS A 106 12.80 -5.67 27.33
CA LYS A 106 12.57 -7.03 26.82
C LYS A 106 12.20 -7.05 25.35
N PHE A 107 12.18 -5.89 24.68
CA PHE A 107 11.77 -5.83 23.27
C PHE A 107 12.79 -6.56 22.38
N PRO A 108 12.38 -7.61 21.64
CA PRO A 108 13.31 -8.38 20.81
C PRO A 108 13.78 -7.56 19.58
N THR A 109 15.09 -7.49 19.38
CA THR A 109 15.68 -6.72 18.26
C THR A 109 15.28 -7.28 16.89
N ASN A 110 15.06 -8.59 16.77
CA ASN A 110 14.56 -9.19 15.54
C ASN A 110 13.13 -8.76 15.18
N GLU A 111 12.27 -8.51 16.16
CA GLU A 111 10.91 -7.96 15.91
C GLU A 111 10.99 -6.49 15.51
N TRP A 112 11.90 -5.73 16.10
CA TRP A 112 12.23 -4.38 15.65
C TRP A 112 12.63 -4.38 14.16
N ASP A 113 13.60 -5.22 13.81
CA ASP A 113 14.12 -5.30 12.44
C ASP A 113 13.03 -5.73 11.44
N GLN A 114 12.20 -6.71 11.79
CA GLN A 114 11.07 -7.14 10.96
C GLN A 114 10.10 -6.00 10.71
N MET A 115 9.75 -5.23 11.75
CA MET A 115 8.81 -4.13 11.64
C MET A 115 9.37 -2.99 10.81
N MET A 116 10.62 -2.61 11.03
CA MET A 116 11.29 -1.57 10.24
C MET A 116 11.45 -1.98 8.77
N ASN A 117 11.75 -3.25 8.50
CA ASN A 117 11.82 -3.76 7.14
C ASN A 117 10.46 -3.70 6.44
N ALA A 118 9.38 -4.18 7.07
CA ALA A 118 8.07 -4.21 6.44
C ALA A 118 7.41 -2.82 6.36
N ASN A 119 7.51 -2.00 7.42
CA ASN A 119 6.74 -0.76 7.54
C ASN A 119 7.45 0.49 7.01
N VAL A 120 8.77 0.44 6.84
CA VAL A 120 9.59 1.59 6.40
C VAL A 120 10.34 1.27 5.12
N ARG A 121 11.23 0.27 5.16
CA ARG A 121 12.05 -0.10 4.02
C ARG A 121 11.21 -0.62 2.86
N GLY A 122 10.20 -1.45 3.14
CA GLY A 122 9.31 -2.00 2.11
C GLY A 122 8.58 -0.92 1.30
N PRO A 123 7.81 0.00 1.92
CA PRO A 123 7.19 1.12 1.22
C PRO A 123 8.19 1.99 0.44
N PHE A 124 9.36 2.29 1.02
CA PHE A 124 10.42 3.01 0.31
C PHE A 124 10.87 2.28 -0.96
N LEU A 125 11.16 0.99 -0.86
CA LEU A 125 11.56 0.18 -2.01
C LEU A 125 10.46 0.07 -3.05
N LEU A 126 9.21 -0.13 -2.63
CA LEU A 126 8.08 -0.26 -3.56
C LEU A 126 7.88 1.02 -4.37
N VAL A 127 7.93 2.20 -3.74
CA VAL A 127 7.90 3.48 -4.46
C VAL A 127 9.07 3.60 -5.42
N LYS A 128 10.29 3.28 -4.97
CA LYS A 128 11.50 3.36 -5.79
C LYS A 128 11.41 2.48 -7.04
N GLU A 129 11.01 1.23 -6.89
CA GLU A 129 10.88 0.29 -8.02
C GLU A 129 9.71 0.65 -8.96
N ALA A 130 8.60 1.19 -8.42
CA ALA A 130 7.41 1.58 -9.18
C ALA A 130 7.52 2.95 -9.87
N LEU A 131 8.61 3.70 -9.69
CA LEU A 131 8.75 5.07 -10.26
C LEU A 131 8.50 5.12 -11.78
N GLY A 132 8.96 4.12 -12.53
CA GLY A 132 8.72 4.03 -13.98
C GLY A 132 7.24 3.93 -14.33
N LEU A 133 6.50 3.07 -13.63
CA LEU A 133 5.05 2.90 -13.81
C LEU A 133 4.27 4.16 -13.45
N LEU A 134 4.62 4.79 -12.32
CA LEU A 134 4.02 6.05 -11.87
C LEU A 134 4.29 7.19 -12.87
N ALA A 135 5.52 7.29 -13.36
CA ALA A 135 5.88 8.29 -14.37
C ALA A 135 5.13 8.08 -15.69
N THR A 136 4.89 6.82 -16.09
CA THR A 136 4.11 6.50 -17.30
C THR A 136 2.64 6.91 -17.16
N ALA A 137 2.06 6.78 -15.96
CA ALA A 137 0.67 7.19 -15.70
C ALA A 137 0.51 8.72 -15.59
N ALA A 138 1.58 9.44 -15.21
CA ALA A 138 1.54 10.89 -15.05
C ALA A 138 1.55 11.61 -16.40
N THR A 139 0.67 12.61 -16.56
CA THR A 139 0.59 13.49 -17.72
C THR A 139 0.53 14.95 -17.26
N SER A 140 0.48 15.91 -18.21
CA SER A 140 0.24 17.34 -17.87
C SER A 140 -1.09 17.56 -17.12
N ASP A 141 -2.08 16.72 -17.37
CA ASP A 141 -3.46 16.90 -16.90
C ASP A 141 -3.89 15.87 -15.86
N ALA A 142 -3.08 14.83 -15.63
CA ALA A 142 -3.34 13.76 -14.67
C ALA A 142 -2.07 13.41 -13.88
N HIS A 143 -2.19 13.30 -12.57
CA HIS A 143 -1.08 12.95 -11.69
C HIS A 143 -1.17 11.50 -11.23
N ALA A 144 -0.02 10.82 -11.17
CA ALA A 144 0.10 9.61 -10.39
C ALA A 144 0.26 9.97 -8.91
N SER A 145 -0.23 9.11 -8.02
CA SER A 145 -0.26 9.39 -6.59
C SER A 145 0.31 8.23 -5.77
N VAL A 146 1.06 8.58 -4.73
CA VAL A 146 1.49 7.62 -3.69
C VAL A 146 0.82 8.00 -2.37
N VAL A 147 0.09 7.06 -1.78
CA VAL A 147 -0.59 7.22 -0.50
C VAL A 147 0.04 6.29 0.53
N ASN A 148 0.56 6.83 1.61
CA ASN A 148 1.10 6.05 2.71
C ASN A 148 0.13 6.03 3.89
N ILE A 149 -0.36 4.85 4.29
CA ILE A 149 -1.20 4.70 5.47
C ILE A 149 -0.32 4.70 6.72
N VAL A 150 -0.32 5.81 7.39
CA VAL A 150 0.43 6.06 8.62
C VAL A 150 -0.43 5.78 9.86
N SER A 151 -0.03 6.24 11.03
CA SER A 151 -0.78 6.12 12.28
C SER A 151 -0.61 7.37 13.13
N VAL A 152 -1.56 7.62 14.01
CA VAL A 152 -1.45 8.59 15.08
C VAL A 152 -0.26 8.28 16.01
N ASP A 153 0.13 7.01 16.15
CA ASP A 153 1.28 6.57 16.93
C ASP A 153 2.63 7.00 16.33
N GLY A 154 2.66 7.43 15.07
CA GLY A 154 3.81 8.10 14.48
C GLY A 154 3.93 9.60 14.85
N ILE A 155 2.91 10.17 15.52
CA ILE A 155 2.85 11.59 15.88
C ILE A 155 2.87 11.78 17.40
N ARG A 156 2.27 10.87 18.14
CA ARG A 156 2.19 10.87 19.61
C ARG A 156 2.68 9.56 20.19
N VAL A 157 2.95 9.54 21.48
CA VAL A 157 3.28 8.30 22.20
C VAL A 157 2.11 7.34 22.12
N ALA A 158 2.36 6.11 21.67
CA ALA A 158 1.38 5.02 21.68
C ALA A 158 0.96 4.69 23.11
N MET A 159 -0.29 4.25 23.30
CA MET A 159 -0.81 3.83 24.61
C MET A 159 -0.39 2.41 24.97
N ASP A 160 0.05 1.64 23.99
CA ASP A 160 0.64 0.32 24.13
C ASP A 160 2.18 0.40 23.92
N ASN A 161 2.86 -0.64 24.32
CA ASN A 161 4.32 -0.71 24.24
C ASN A 161 4.81 -1.24 22.87
N ASP A 162 4.19 -0.82 21.77
CA ASP A 162 4.64 -1.14 20.40
C ASP A 162 5.67 -0.12 19.91
N TRP A 163 6.87 -0.22 20.44
CA TRP A 163 7.97 0.73 20.26
C TRP A 163 8.39 0.88 18.79
N ALA A 164 8.47 -0.22 18.07
CA ALA A 164 8.93 -0.23 16.68
C ALA A 164 7.84 0.27 15.72
N TYR A 165 6.56 0.03 16.02
CA TYR A 165 5.45 0.48 15.19
C TYR A 165 5.37 2.01 15.14
N GLY A 166 5.35 2.67 16.30
CA GLY A 166 5.33 4.13 16.38
C GLY A 166 6.53 4.76 15.68
N ALA A 167 7.75 4.24 15.93
CA ALA A 167 8.96 4.69 15.25
C ALA A 167 8.88 4.50 13.72
N GLY A 168 8.41 3.35 13.25
CA GLY A 168 8.22 3.06 11.84
C GLY A 168 7.20 3.99 11.18
N LYS A 169 6.06 4.24 11.84
CA LYS A 169 5.03 5.16 11.31
C LYS A 169 5.49 6.62 11.31
N ALA A 170 6.31 7.05 12.28
CA ALA A 170 6.96 8.35 12.24
C ALA A 170 7.96 8.48 11.08
N ALA A 171 8.75 7.44 10.83
CA ALA A 171 9.66 7.40 9.68
C ALA A 171 8.89 7.47 8.34
N LEU A 172 7.78 6.75 8.21
CA LEU A 172 6.94 6.77 7.01
C LEU A 172 6.28 8.14 6.78
N ILE A 173 5.85 8.83 7.85
CA ILE A 173 5.39 10.23 7.78
C ILE A 173 6.48 11.13 7.21
N GLN A 174 7.72 10.98 7.68
CA GLN A 174 8.83 11.81 7.20
C GLN A 174 9.20 11.48 5.75
N LEU A 175 9.19 10.22 5.35
CA LEU A 175 9.39 9.81 3.95
C LEU A 175 8.34 10.41 3.01
N THR A 176 7.10 10.53 3.46
CA THR A 176 6.00 11.10 2.67
C THR A 176 6.20 12.60 2.36
N ARG A 177 7.00 13.29 3.16
CA ARG A 177 7.30 14.73 2.99
C ARG A 177 8.45 15.03 2.04
N GLN A 178 9.22 14.01 1.66
CA GLN A 178 10.37 14.13 0.74
C GLN A 178 9.91 14.10 -0.72
#